data_d87217afd9bff4d18ea5e184bdeda82d
#
_entry.id   d87217afd9bff4d18ea5e184bdeda82d
#
_cell.length_a   1.000
_cell.length_b   1.000
_cell.length_c   1.000
_cell.angle_alpha   90.00
_cell.angle_beta   90.00
_cell.angle_gamma   90.00
#
_symmetry.space_group_name_H-M   'P 1'
#
loop_
_entity.id
_entity.type
_entity.pdbx_description
1 polymer ?
#
loop_
_entity_poly.entity_id
_entity_poly.type
_entity_poly.pdbx_seq_one_letter_code
_entity_poly.pdbx_strand_id
1 'polypeptide(L)'
;MQVKSIHRFAKISAFKAREVTRAIQGMPATDALDLLRFTPKKAATLVLKTLRSAIANAENNNNLNLADLVVKEAVVGEGPTLKRFQPKARGSAGPIRKRTSHIRVILTDEVEIKRREDKPKSKKTGTRKAAPKAVKPTEEPAVEPQTESVAPAAETKE
;
A
#
# COMPACT_ATOMS: atom_id res chain seq x y z
N MET A 1 -24.92 14.82 -6.02
CA MET A 1 -24.15 15.30 -7.21
C MET A 1 -22.78 14.63 -7.32
N GLN A 2 -22.12 14.65 -8.49
CA GLN A 2 -20.80 14.04 -8.67
C GLN A 2 -19.82 15.02 -9.31
N VAL A 3 -18.67 15.20 -8.66
CA VAL A 3 -17.60 16.08 -9.12
C VAL A 3 -16.37 15.26 -9.43
N LYS A 4 -15.79 15.45 -10.61
CA LYS A 4 -14.61 14.71 -11.07
C LYS A 4 -13.38 15.60 -11.22
N SER A 5 -12.21 15.05 -10.86
CA SER A 5 -10.91 15.64 -11.21
C SER A 5 -10.00 14.57 -11.80
N ILE A 6 -9.22 14.95 -12.81
CA ILE A 6 -8.34 14.02 -13.52
C ILE A 6 -6.94 14.61 -13.64
N HIS A 7 -5.94 13.90 -13.10
CA HIS A 7 -4.53 14.19 -13.34
C HIS A 7 -4.01 13.25 -14.43
N ARG A 8 -3.78 13.78 -15.63
CA ARG A 8 -3.26 13.01 -16.76
C ARG A 8 -1.74 12.98 -16.77
N PHE A 9 -1.17 11.87 -17.26
CA PHE A 9 0.28 11.68 -17.44
C PHE A 9 1.11 11.84 -16.15
N ALA A 10 0.57 11.46 -15.01
CA ALA A 10 1.31 11.44 -13.75
C ALA A 10 2.57 10.54 -13.87
N LYS A 11 3.74 11.06 -13.50
CA LYS A 11 5.03 10.35 -13.62
C LYS A 11 5.22 9.31 -12.52
N ILE A 12 4.32 8.33 -12.50
CA ILE A 12 4.32 7.20 -11.57
C ILE A 12 3.67 5.98 -12.25
N SER A 13 4.05 4.76 -11.84
CA SER A 13 3.37 3.56 -12.36
C SER A 13 1.99 3.39 -11.75
N ALA A 14 1.03 2.87 -12.54
CA ALA A 14 -0.34 2.67 -12.09
C ALA A 14 -0.44 1.77 -10.84
N PHE A 15 0.38 0.72 -10.73
CA PHE A 15 0.41 -0.16 -9.56
C PHE A 15 0.68 0.60 -8.26
N LYS A 16 1.72 1.44 -8.24
CA LYS A 16 2.08 2.24 -7.06
C LYS A 16 1.02 3.28 -6.69
N ALA A 17 0.33 3.82 -7.70
CA ALA A 17 -0.75 4.77 -7.47
C ALA A 17 -2.04 4.08 -6.98
N ARG A 18 -2.39 2.88 -7.51
CA ARG A 18 -3.55 2.09 -7.08
C ARG A 18 -3.50 1.71 -5.60
N GLU A 19 -2.32 1.45 -5.08
CA GLU A 19 -2.13 1.14 -3.67
C GLU A 19 -2.63 2.28 -2.75
N VAL A 20 -2.34 3.52 -3.12
CA VAL A 20 -2.77 4.71 -2.39
C VAL A 20 -4.26 5.03 -2.64
N THR A 21 -4.72 4.93 -3.89
CA THR A 21 -6.12 5.25 -4.20
C THR A 21 -7.10 4.27 -3.57
N ARG A 22 -6.74 2.99 -3.40
CA ARG A 22 -7.56 2.00 -2.67
C ARG A 22 -7.76 2.36 -1.19
N ALA A 23 -6.79 3.04 -0.59
CA ALA A 23 -6.88 3.42 0.81
C ALA A 23 -7.90 4.53 1.07
N ILE A 24 -8.15 5.40 0.10
CA ILE A 24 -9.03 6.57 0.25
C ILE A 24 -10.45 6.37 -0.26
N GLN A 25 -10.72 5.28 -1.00
CA GLN A 25 -12.07 5.02 -1.52
C GLN A 25 -13.08 4.80 -0.39
N GLY A 26 -14.25 5.46 -0.49
CA GLY A 26 -15.32 5.37 0.51
C GLY A 26 -15.05 6.15 1.80
N MET A 27 -14.00 7.00 1.84
CA MET A 27 -13.71 7.86 2.98
C MET A 27 -14.26 9.27 2.77
N PRO A 28 -14.59 9.99 3.85
CA PRO A 28 -14.90 11.43 3.78
C PRO A 28 -13.66 12.18 3.24
N ALA A 29 -13.90 13.27 2.52
CA ALA A 29 -12.83 14.02 1.85
C ALA A 29 -11.82 14.60 2.85
N THR A 30 -12.25 15.00 4.05
CA THR A 30 -11.40 15.48 5.14
C THR A 30 -10.39 14.43 5.58
N ASP A 31 -10.87 13.24 5.93
CA ASP A 31 -10.02 12.13 6.39
C ASP A 31 -9.07 11.65 5.30
N ALA A 32 -9.56 11.64 4.05
CA ALA A 32 -8.73 11.29 2.89
C ALA A 32 -7.58 12.28 2.69
N LEU A 33 -7.80 13.58 2.92
CA LEU A 33 -6.73 14.60 2.86
C LEU A 33 -5.66 14.35 3.91
N ASP A 34 -6.07 14.06 5.15
CA ASP A 34 -5.15 13.85 6.25
C ASP A 34 -4.37 12.53 6.08
N LEU A 35 -5.05 11.45 5.69
CA LEU A 35 -4.39 10.18 5.37
C LEU A 35 -3.31 10.36 4.29
N LEU A 36 -3.61 11.13 3.23
CA LEU A 36 -2.66 11.37 2.15
C LEU A 36 -1.48 12.25 2.58
N ARG A 37 -1.65 13.17 3.54
CA ARG A 37 -0.57 14.00 4.10
C ARG A 37 0.45 13.15 4.86
N PHE A 38 -0.03 12.18 5.65
CA PHE A 38 0.82 11.31 6.46
C PHE A 38 1.43 10.12 5.69
N THR A 39 0.93 9.84 4.49
CA THR A 39 1.45 8.71 3.69
C THR A 39 2.78 9.06 3.01
N PRO A 40 3.92 8.43 3.38
CA PRO A 40 5.25 8.77 2.83
C PRO A 40 5.49 8.13 1.45
N LYS A 41 4.55 8.30 0.51
CA LYS A 41 4.64 7.76 -0.85
C LYS A 41 4.50 8.87 -1.88
N LYS A 42 5.35 8.87 -2.91
CA LYS A 42 5.24 9.81 -4.05
C LYS A 42 3.84 9.81 -4.68
N ALA A 43 3.15 8.67 -4.68
CA ALA A 43 1.78 8.57 -5.16
C ALA A 43 0.82 9.45 -4.35
N ALA A 44 0.99 9.51 -3.02
CA ALA A 44 0.12 10.26 -2.13
C ALA A 44 0.12 11.76 -2.48
N THR A 45 1.28 12.35 -2.78
CA THR A 45 1.37 13.77 -3.16
C THR A 45 0.64 14.08 -4.47
N LEU A 46 0.66 13.15 -5.45
CA LEU A 46 -0.04 13.32 -6.72
C LEU A 46 -1.56 13.14 -6.55
N VAL A 47 -1.98 12.14 -5.79
CA VAL A 47 -3.39 11.90 -5.46
C VAL A 47 -3.96 13.05 -4.63
N LEU A 48 -3.20 13.56 -3.64
CA LEU A 48 -3.58 14.71 -2.83
C LEU A 48 -3.85 15.97 -3.67
N LYS A 49 -2.99 16.24 -4.66
CA LYS A 49 -3.21 17.37 -5.59
C LYS A 49 -4.49 17.18 -6.41
N THR A 50 -4.75 15.96 -6.87
CA THR A 50 -5.98 15.66 -7.63
C THR A 50 -7.22 15.77 -6.74
N LEU A 51 -7.15 15.30 -5.49
CA LEU A 51 -8.24 15.41 -4.53
C LEU A 51 -8.55 16.88 -4.18
N ARG A 52 -7.52 17.70 -3.92
CA ARG A 52 -7.71 19.14 -3.68
C ARG A 52 -8.37 19.84 -4.88
N SER A 53 -7.97 19.50 -6.10
CA SER A 53 -8.62 20.03 -7.30
C SER A 53 -10.09 19.58 -7.42
N ALA A 54 -10.41 18.35 -7.00
CA ALA A 54 -11.79 17.88 -6.99
C ALA A 54 -12.66 18.63 -5.96
N ILE A 55 -12.09 18.89 -4.77
CA ILE A 55 -12.75 19.67 -3.71
C ILE A 55 -12.99 21.10 -4.17
N ALA A 56 -11.98 21.77 -4.70
CA ALA A 56 -12.13 23.13 -5.21
C ALA A 56 -13.17 23.21 -6.34
N ASN A 57 -13.27 22.19 -7.21
CA ASN A 57 -14.32 22.12 -8.21
C ASN A 57 -15.71 21.92 -7.60
N ALA A 58 -15.81 21.18 -6.48
CA ALA A 58 -17.07 20.97 -5.77
C ALA A 58 -17.56 22.26 -5.09
N GLU A 59 -16.65 22.96 -4.44
CA GLU A 59 -16.95 24.23 -3.75
C GLU A 59 -17.31 25.34 -4.74
N ASN A 60 -16.47 25.58 -5.76
CA ASN A 60 -16.62 26.71 -6.67
C ASN A 60 -17.75 26.52 -7.71
N ASN A 61 -17.92 25.30 -8.23
CA ASN A 61 -18.86 25.08 -9.33
C ASN A 61 -20.24 24.60 -8.85
N ASN A 62 -20.28 23.86 -7.72
CA ASN A 62 -21.51 23.22 -7.23
C ASN A 62 -21.91 23.72 -5.84
N ASN A 63 -21.17 24.64 -5.23
CA ASN A 63 -21.42 25.19 -3.88
C ASN A 63 -21.62 24.11 -2.81
N LEU A 64 -20.88 22.99 -2.91
CA LEU A 64 -20.93 21.88 -1.97
C LEU A 64 -19.95 22.11 -0.82
N ASN A 65 -20.35 21.74 0.40
CA ASN A 65 -19.48 21.85 1.57
C ASN A 65 -18.49 20.68 1.62
N LEU A 66 -17.25 20.95 2.03
CA LEU A 66 -16.20 19.92 2.18
C LEU A 66 -16.62 18.79 3.15
N ALA A 67 -17.39 19.12 4.19
CA ALA A 67 -17.79 18.15 5.22
C ALA A 67 -18.72 17.04 4.69
N ASP A 68 -19.50 17.35 3.66
CA ASP A 68 -20.49 16.43 3.07
C ASP A 68 -19.90 15.58 1.93
N LEU A 69 -18.66 15.89 1.52
CA LEU A 69 -18.02 15.23 0.39
C LEU A 69 -17.39 13.89 0.78
N VAL A 70 -17.69 12.86 -0.01
CA VAL A 70 -17.13 11.51 0.11
C VAL A 70 -16.43 11.11 -1.18
N VAL A 71 -15.31 10.41 -1.05
CA VAL A 71 -14.59 9.84 -2.20
C VAL A 71 -15.33 8.61 -2.71
N LYS A 72 -16.18 8.77 -3.73
CA LYS A 72 -16.91 7.67 -4.36
C LYS A 72 -15.97 6.72 -5.07
N GLU A 73 -15.13 7.27 -5.95
CA GLU A 73 -14.18 6.50 -6.75
C GLU A 73 -12.82 7.19 -6.80
N ALA A 74 -11.75 6.40 -6.69
CA ALA A 74 -10.39 6.82 -6.98
C ALA A 74 -9.74 5.76 -7.89
N VAL A 75 -9.79 6.00 -9.20
CA VAL A 75 -9.36 5.05 -10.23
C VAL A 75 -8.06 5.50 -10.86
N VAL A 76 -7.17 4.54 -11.13
CA VAL A 76 -5.90 4.79 -11.81
C VAL A 76 -5.83 3.97 -13.09
N GLY A 77 -5.84 4.68 -14.21
CA GLY A 77 -5.57 4.14 -15.55
C GLY A 77 -4.07 4.11 -15.87
N GLU A 78 -3.67 3.22 -16.76
CA GLU A 78 -2.32 3.19 -17.28
C GLU A 78 -2.16 4.24 -18.38
N GLY A 79 -1.06 4.99 -18.30
CA GLY A 79 -0.67 5.93 -19.32
C GLY A 79 0.45 5.40 -20.22
N PRO A 80 0.87 6.17 -21.23
CA PRO A 80 1.94 5.79 -22.12
C PRO A 80 3.24 5.55 -21.37
N THR A 81 3.98 4.55 -21.80
CA THR A 81 5.28 4.19 -21.23
C THR A 81 6.40 4.78 -22.09
N LEU A 82 7.25 5.60 -21.48
CA LEU A 82 8.43 6.14 -22.14
C LEU A 82 9.57 5.11 -22.06
N LYS A 83 9.95 4.57 -23.21
CA LYS A 83 11.04 3.60 -23.31
C LYS A 83 12.38 4.34 -23.27
N ARG A 84 13.33 3.86 -22.47
CA ARG A 84 14.70 4.34 -22.34
C ARG A 84 15.62 3.14 -22.30
N PHE A 85 16.91 3.32 -22.52
CA PHE A 85 17.91 2.28 -22.35
C PHE A 85 18.97 2.72 -21.33
N GLN A 86 19.59 1.75 -20.73
CA GLN A 86 20.73 1.94 -19.85
C GLN A 86 21.86 1.03 -20.34
N PRO A 87 23.06 1.57 -20.59
CA PRO A 87 24.21 0.77 -20.91
C PRO A 87 24.55 -0.18 -19.77
N LYS A 88 24.90 -1.41 -20.10
CA LYS A 88 25.27 -2.47 -19.18
C LYS A 88 26.65 -3.02 -19.51
N ALA A 89 27.15 -3.94 -18.68
CA ALA A 89 28.44 -4.58 -18.90
C ALA A 89 28.53 -5.26 -20.29
N ARG A 90 29.72 -5.39 -20.81
CA ARG A 90 30.02 -6.02 -22.09
C ARG A 90 29.31 -5.39 -23.30
N GLY A 91 29.11 -4.07 -23.29
CA GLY A 91 28.48 -3.34 -24.39
C GLY A 91 26.98 -3.59 -24.60
N SER A 92 26.32 -4.34 -23.70
CA SER A 92 24.89 -4.60 -23.79
C SER A 92 24.07 -3.37 -23.32
N ALA A 93 22.83 -3.24 -23.81
CA ALA A 93 21.89 -2.21 -23.40
C ALA A 93 20.63 -2.82 -22.78
N GLY A 94 20.30 -2.42 -21.55
CA GLY A 94 19.08 -2.86 -20.85
C GLY A 94 17.93 -1.87 -21.01
N PRO A 95 16.69 -2.32 -21.32
CA PRO A 95 15.55 -1.43 -21.48
C PRO A 95 15.06 -0.90 -20.13
N ILE A 96 14.79 0.41 -20.06
CA ILE A 96 14.12 1.06 -18.91
C ILE A 96 12.76 1.55 -19.37
N ARG A 97 11.72 1.21 -18.61
CA ARG A 97 10.34 1.66 -18.84
C ARG A 97 9.95 2.71 -17.81
N LYS A 98 9.91 3.99 -18.18
CA LYS A 98 9.35 5.06 -17.36
C LYS A 98 7.83 5.09 -17.58
N ARG A 99 7.08 4.41 -16.69
CA ARG A 99 5.62 4.30 -16.76
C ARG A 99 4.96 5.58 -16.29
N THR A 100 3.87 5.97 -16.94
CA THR A 100 2.96 7.04 -16.50
C THR A 100 1.60 6.46 -16.17
N SER A 101 0.78 7.25 -15.48
CA SER A 101 -0.58 6.86 -15.11
C SER A 101 -1.55 8.05 -15.21
N HIS A 102 -2.84 7.76 -15.28
CA HIS A 102 -3.91 8.72 -15.20
C HIS A 102 -4.68 8.49 -13.91
N ILE A 103 -4.72 9.49 -13.02
CA ILE A 103 -5.41 9.43 -11.74
C ILE A 103 -6.73 10.16 -11.88
N ARG A 104 -7.84 9.50 -11.59
CA ARG A 104 -9.18 10.07 -11.58
C ARG A 104 -9.78 9.92 -10.21
N VAL A 105 -10.28 11.02 -9.65
CA VAL A 105 -11.00 11.06 -8.38
C VAL A 105 -12.39 11.60 -8.65
N ILE A 106 -13.40 10.93 -8.11
CA ILE A 106 -14.80 11.33 -8.16
C ILE A 106 -15.28 11.51 -6.72
N LEU A 107 -15.76 12.70 -6.42
CA LEU A 107 -16.40 13.03 -5.17
C LEU A 107 -17.92 13.04 -5.33
N THR A 108 -18.64 12.73 -4.26
CA THR A 108 -20.10 12.78 -4.21
C THR A 108 -20.57 13.18 -2.81
N ASP A 109 -21.74 13.75 -2.74
CA ASP A 109 -22.46 14.09 -1.52
C ASP A 109 -23.54 13.06 -1.13
N GLU A 110 -23.85 12.11 -2.01
CA GLU A 110 -24.98 11.18 -1.89
C GLU A 110 -24.67 9.85 -1.17
N VAL A 111 -23.41 9.60 -0.81
CA VAL A 111 -22.98 8.32 -0.20
C VAL A 111 -22.88 8.45 1.31
N GLU A 112 -23.60 7.58 2.02
CA GLU A 112 -23.46 7.44 3.47
C GLU A 112 -22.00 7.09 3.85
N ILE A 113 -21.43 7.84 4.75
CA ILE A 113 -20.05 7.65 5.24
C ILE A 113 -20.03 6.38 6.10
N LYS A 114 -19.60 5.27 5.53
CA LYS A 114 -19.31 4.04 6.28
C LYS A 114 -17.96 4.21 6.98
N ARG A 115 -17.97 4.67 8.23
CA ARG A 115 -16.77 4.71 9.06
C ARG A 115 -16.25 3.29 9.26
N ARG A 116 -14.92 3.11 9.24
CA ARG A 116 -14.29 1.78 9.42
C ARG A 116 -14.64 1.11 10.76
N GLU A 117 -15.12 1.88 11.71
CA GLU A 117 -15.54 1.40 13.03
C GLU A 117 -16.83 0.58 13.00
N ASP A 118 -17.66 0.73 11.97
CA ASP A 118 -18.96 0.07 11.84
C ASP A 118 -18.88 -1.36 11.26
N LYS A 119 -17.70 -1.88 10.99
CA LYS A 119 -17.55 -3.30 10.64
C LYS A 119 -17.65 -4.13 11.91
N PRO A 120 -18.74 -4.92 12.10
CA PRO A 120 -18.81 -5.84 13.22
C PRO A 120 -17.59 -6.74 13.17
N LYS A 121 -16.77 -6.71 14.23
CA LYS A 121 -15.67 -7.65 14.40
C LYS A 121 -16.28 -9.06 14.33
N SER A 122 -16.16 -9.73 13.21
CA SER A 122 -16.58 -11.12 13.07
C SER A 122 -15.80 -11.90 14.13
N LYS A 123 -16.50 -12.34 15.18
CA LYS A 123 -15.96 -13.27 16.15
C LYS A 123 -15.54 -14.52 15.39
N LYS A 124 -14.24 -14.68 15.16
CA LYS A 124 -13.66 -15.94 14.73
C LYS A 124 -13.83 -16.92 15.89
N THR A 125 -14.97 -17.56 15.98
CA THR A 125 -15.15 -18.79 16.76
C THR A 125 -14.43 -19.91 16.01
N GLY A 126 -13.12 -19.90 16.13
CA GLY A 126 -12.28 -20.99 15.68
C GLY A 126 -12.26 -22.06 16.74
N THR A 127 -13.27 -22.91 16.79
CA THR A 127 -13.20 -24.18 17.50
C THR A 127 -12.17 -25.06 16.78
N ARG A 128 -10.92 -24.95 17.19
CA ARG A 128 -9.90 -25.93 16.84
C ARG A 128 -10.26 -27.24 17.58
N LYS A 129 -10.94 -28.13 16.89
CA LYS A 129 -11.04 -29.55 17.29
C LYS A 129 -9.62 -30.10 17.34
N ALA A 130 -9.13 -30.34 18.55
CA ALA A 130 -7.90 -31.08 18.80
C ALA A 130 -8.15 -32.55 18.40
N ALA A 131 -7.41 -33.01 17.42
CA ALA A 131 -7.33 -34.45 17.15
C ALA A 131 -6.33 -35.08 18.15
N PRO A 132 -6.64 -36.24 18.76
CA PRO A 132 -5.73 -36.87 19.69
C PRO A 132 -4.55 -37.52 18.94
N LYS A 133 -3.33 -37.08 19.24
CA LYS A 133 -2.12 -37.78 18.83
C LYS A 133 -1.95 -39.06 19.70
N ALA A 134 -2.01 -40.19 19.04
CA ALA A 134 -1.60 -41.46 19.61
C ALA A 134 -0.12 -41.45 19.99
N VAL A 135 0.11 -41.81 21.23
CA VAL A 135 1.43 -42.07 21.83
C VAL A 135 1.89 -43.46 21.37
N LYS A 136 3.10 -43.56 20.85
CA LYS A 136 3.87 -44.82 20.83
C LYS A 136 5.18 -44.57 21.52
N PRO A 137 5.54 -45.42 22.51
CA PRO A 137 6.82 -45.38 23.17
C PRO A 137 7.85 -46.26 22.46
N THR A 138 9.07 -45.83 22.33
CA THR A 138 10.21 -46.74 22.13
C THR A 138 11.46 -45.96 22.56
N GLU A 139 11.95 -46.35 23.71
CA GLU A 139 13.28 -46.79 24.13
C GLU A 139 14.47 -45.88 23.74
N GLU A 140 15.06 -45.36 24.83
CA GLU A 140 16.48 -45.03 24.94
C GLU A 140 17.36 -46.27 24.74
N PRO A 141 18.63 -46.09 24.37
CA PRO A 141 19.63 -46.12 25.45
C PRO A 141 20.73 -45.05 25.35
N ALA A 142 21.16 -44.71 26.54
CA ALA A 142 22.28 -43.90 26.92
C ALA A 142 23.62 -44.34 26.33
N VAL A 143 24.48 -43.38 26.05
CA VAL A 143 25.94 -43.44 26.40
C VAL A 143 26.46 -42.02 26.60
N GLU A 144 27.07 -41.88 27.74
CA GLU A 144 27.75 -40.71 28.30
C GLU A 144 29.18 -40.49 27.73
N PRO A 145 29.97 -39.61 28.35
CA PRO A 145 30.57 -38.43 27.68
C PRO A 145 32.09 -38.58 27.52
N GLN A 146 32.72 -37.73 26.74
CA GLN A 146 34.15 -37.47 26.91
C GLN A 146 34.49 -35.99 26.71
N THR A 147 34.96 -35.45 27.76
CA THR A 147 35.77 -34.25 27.99
C THR A 147 37.08 -34.26 27.19
N GLU A 148 37.52 -33.10 26.81
CA GLU A 148 38.89 -32.53 26.88
C GLU A 148 38.92 -31.27 26.05
N SER A 149 38.92 -30.10 26.69
CA SER A 149 40.06 -29.28 27.15
C SER A 149 41.13 -29.07 26.06
N VAL A 150 41.30 -27.81 25.66
CA VAL A 150 42.56 -27.03 25.81
C VAL A 150 42.43 -25.72 25.00
N ALA A 151 42.47 -24.62 25.66
CA ALA A 151 42.94 -23.32 25.15
C ALA A 151 44.46 -23.24 25.47
N PRO A 152 45.18 -22.15 25.26
CA PRO A 152 45.11 -20.97 24.42
C PRO A 152 46.46 -20.59 23.77
N ALA A 153 46.58 -19.33 23.36
CA ALA A 153 47.80 -18.50 23.10
C ALA A 153 47.94 -18.09 21.64
N ALA A 154 47.87 -16.89 21.31
CA ALA A 154 48.66 -15.70 21.58
C ALA A 154 49.55 -15.30 20.40
N GLU A 155 49.41 -14.01 20.04
CA GLU A 155 50.45 -13.09 19.52
C GLU A 155 51.13 -13.45 18.21
N THR A 156 51.41 -12.60 17.28
CA THR A 156 51.98 -11.24 17.26
C THR A 156 52.09 -10.75 15.79
N LYS A 157 51.95 -9.47 15.61
CA LYS A 157 52.67 -8.50 14.76
C LYS A 157 53.31 -9.00 13.42
N GLU A 158 52.99 -8.39 12.33
CA GLU A 158 53.62 -7.25 11.64
C GLU A 158 52.65 -6.71 10.57
#